data_cb25e5a14e5e4e317a94091bd13f6567
#
_entry.id   cb25e5a14e5e4e317a94091bd13f6567
#
_cell.length_a   1.000
_cell.length_b   1.000
_cell.length_c   1.000
_cell.angle_alpha   90.00
_cell.angle_beta   90.00
_cell.angle_gamma   90.00
#
_symmetry.space_group_name_H-M   'P 1'
#
loop_
_entity.id
_entity.type
_entity.pdbx_description
1 polymer ?
#
loop_
_entity_poly.entity_id
_entity_poly.type
_entity_poly.pdbx_seq_one_letter_code
_entity_poly.pdbx_strand_id
1 'polypeptide(L)'
;GLESRELLSYLTDPSRKEYNKYTKTLKDADLVTVSIGSNDLMHLLNISGNIDEMISDNKEKFVRACRAFGETFPKIIRAIKKVAPDAVIVVGNVYNPCHGLESFQEVYQVADHYICELNQGYENVPDVLVADVFSAFHGSHEKLVNMAIRKDAIDPHPNARGHEIIAEKMLEKIQEEET
;
A
#
# COMPACT_ATOMS: atom_id res chain seq x y z
N GLY A 1 2.74 10.45 1.89
CA GLY A 1 1.58 9.99 1.13
C GLY A 1 0.33 9.91 2.00
N LEU A 2 -0.80 9.50 1.43
CA LEU A 2 -2.06 9.35 2.16
C LEU A 2 -2.07 8.06 3.00
N GLU A 3 -2.71 8.12 4.17
CA GLU A 3 -3.19 6.94 4.88
C GLU A 3 -4.55 6.49 4.32
N SER A 4 -4.92 5.23 4.56
CA SER A 4 -6.17 4.65 4.07
C SER A 4 -7.42 5.40 4.55
N ARG A 5 -7.44 5.86 5.80
CA ARG A 5 -8.55 6.65 6.37
C ARG A 5 -8.69 8.02 5.70
N GLU A 6 -7.59 8.64 5.32
CA GLU A 6 -7.60 9.92 4.64
C GLU A 6 -8.14 9.77 3.22
N LEU A 7 -7.69 8.73 2.48
CA LEU A 7 -8.25 8.40 1.16
C LEU A 7 -9.75 8.14 1.25
N LEU A 8 -10.20 7.35 2.24
CA LEU A 8 -11.63 7.11 2.46
C LEU A 8 -12.40 8.43 2.67
N SER A 9 -11.85 9.34 3.48
CA SER A 9 -12.45 10.66 3.71
C SER A 9 -12.58 11.46 2.40
N TYR A 10 -11.55 11.45 1.54
CA TYR A 10 -11.61 12.12 0.23
C TYR A 10 -12.65 11.53 -0.73
N LEU A 11 -12.96 10.25 -0.57
CA LEU A 11 -13.96 9.56 -1.39
C LEU A 11 -15.40 9.67 -0.87
N THR A 12 -15.59 10.01 0.41
CA THR A 12 -16.89 9.90 1.07
C THR A 12 -17.41 11.17 1.73
N ASP A 13 -16.55 12.15 2.00
CA ASP A 13 -16.92 13.38 2.70
C ASP A 13 -17.00 14.58 1.73
N PRO A 14 -18.23 15.03 1.35
CA PRO A 14 -18.43 16.15 0.43
C PRO A 14 -17.89 17.49 0.95
N SER A 15 -17.59 17.62 2.25
CA SER A 15 -17.00 18.85 2.82
C SER A 15 -15.51 18.97 2.52
N ARG A 16 -14.86 17.89 2.11
CA ARG A 16 -13.44 17.92 1.72
C ARG A 16 -13.28 18.50 0.34
N LYS A 17 -12.31 19.39 0.17
CA LYS A 17 -12.01 20.01 -1.14
C LYS A 17 -11.61 18.99 -2.22
N GLU A 18 -11.01 17.87 -1.79
CA GLU A 18 -10.57 16.77 -2.65
C GLU A 18 -11.73 15.93 -3.19
N TYR A 19 -12.86 15.87 -2.47
CA TYR A 19 -14.02 15.02 -2.81
C TYR A 19 -14.49 15.20 -4.27
N ASN A 20 -14.71 16.44 -4.67
CA ASN A 20 -15.17 16.74 -6.03
C ASN A 20 -14.15 16.35 -7.11
N LYS A 21 -12.85 16.48 -6.81
CA LYS A 21 -11.78 16.07 -7.72
C LYS A 21 -11.78 14.55 -7.91
N TYR A 22 -11.79 13.78 -6.80
CA TYR A 22 -11.77 12.32 -6.85
C TYR A 22 -13.04 11.76 -7.52
N THR A 23 -14.22 12.21 -7.13
CA THR A 23 -15.49 11.73 -7.70
C THR A 23 -15.60 12.05 -9.18
N LYS A 24 -15.17 13.25 -9.62
CA LYS A 24 -15.16 13.62 -11.02
C LYS A 24 -14.19 12.75 -11.84
N THR A 25 -12.99 12.48 -11.31
CA THR A 25 -11.99 11.66 -12.00
C THR A 25 -12.44 10.19 -12.12
N LEU A 26 -13.08 9.66 -11.06
CA LEU A 26 -13.52 8.27 -11.02
C LEU A 26 -14.73 8.00 -11.93
N LYS A 27 -15.62 8.99 -12.11
CA LYS A 27 -16.92 8.81 -12.75
C LYS A 27 -16.86 8.18 -14.14
N ASP A 28 -15.84 8.53 -14.90
CA ASP A 28 -15.68 8.10 -16.30
C ASP A 28 -14.48 7.12 -16.44
N ALA A 29 -14.07 6.47 -15.34
CA ALA A 29 -12.94 5.53 -15.33
C ALA A 29 -13.42 4.12 -15.68
N ASP A 30 -12.76 3.48 -16.64
CA ASP A 30 -12.92 2.05 -16.95
C ASP A 30 -11.99 1.19 -16.07
N LEU A 31 -10.83 1.76 -15.67
CA LEU A 31 -9.83 1.11 -14.83
C LEU A 31 -9.36 2.04 -13.72
N VAL A 32 -9.35 1.55 -12.49
CA VAL A 32 -8.84 2.27 -11.32
C VAL A 32 -7.70 1.48 -10.69
N THR A 33 -6.49 2.03 -10.72
CA THR A 33 -5.36 1.49 -9.98
C THR A 33 -5.27 2.14 -8.61
N VAL A 34 -5.08 1.34 -7.55
CA VAL A 34 -4.98 1.81 -6.17
C VAL A 34 -3.64 1.40 -5.57
N SER A 35 -2.95 2.36 -4.95
CA SER A 35 -1.76 2.12 -4.13
C SER A 35 -1.97 2.81 -2.80
N ILE A 36 -2.24 2.04 -1.75
CA ILE A 36 -2.59 2.52 -0.41
C ILE A 36 -2.20 1.47 0.64
N GLY A 37 -1.94 1.86 1.87
CA GLY A 37 -1.65 0.97 3.00
C GLY A 37 -0.25 1.16 3.57
N SER A 38 0.77 1.39 2.76
CA SER A 38 2.14 1.57 3.25
C SER A 38 2.28 2.69 4.27
N ASN A 39 1.60 3.83 4.07
CA ASN A 39 1.66 4.96 5.01
C ASN A 39 0.94 4.70 6.33
N ASP A 40 -0.02 3.78 6.38
CA ASP A 40 -0.67 3.36 7.61
C ASP A 40 0.34 2.75 8.61
N LEU A 41 1.44 2.16 8.11
CA LEU A 41 2.56 1.67 8.91
C LEU A 41 3.72 2.66 8.98
N MET A 42 4.09 3.30 7.87
CA MET A 42 5.27 4.16 7.78
C MET A 42 5.19 5.37 8.72
N HIS A 43 4.02 5.94 8.96
CA HIS A 43 3.85 7.05 9.89
C HIS A 43 4.08 6.68 11.36
N LEU A 44 4.12 5.38 11.68
CA LEU A 44 4.44 4.86 13.01
C LEU A 44 5.96 4.70 13.22
N LEU A 45 6.73 4.71 12.13
CA LEU A 45 8.17 4.59 12.16
C LEU A 45 8.81 5.97 12.45
N ASN A 46 9.25 6.17 13.68
CA ASN A 46 10.07 7.33 14.02
C ASN A 46 11.55 6.95 13.88
N ILE A 47 12.15 7.31 12.74
CA ILE A 47 13.50 6.86 12.34
C ILE A 47 14.64 7.53 13.17
N SER A 48 14.31 8.31 14.20
CA SER A 48 15.29 9.07 14.99
C SER A 48 15.83 8.36 16.24
N GLY A 49 15.49 7.07 16.48
CA GLY A 49 15.86 6.32 17.67
C GLY A 49 16.48 4.95 17.43
N ASN A 50 16.75 4.23 18.51
CA ASN A 50 17.13 2.82 18.47
C ASN A 50 15.95 2.00 17.89
N ILE A 51 16.24 1.18 16.89
CA ILE A 51 15.22 0.40 16.15
C ILE A 51 14.49 -0.57 17.09
N ASP A 52 15.18 -1.23 18.01
CA ASP A 52 14.59 -2.18 18.95
C ASP A 52 13.61 -1.52 19.92
N GLU A 53 13.96 -0.33 20.44
CA GLU A 53 13.07 0.48 21.28
C GLU A 53 11.85 0.96 20.47
N MET A 54 12.09 1.42 19.24
CA MET A 54 11.01 1.88 18.34
C MET A 54 10.00 0.77 18.05
N ILE A 55 10.47 -0.46 17.85
CA ILE A 55 9.61 -1.62 17.55
C ILE A 55 8.85 -2.03 18.81
N SER A 56 9.55 -2.19 19.94
CA SER A 56 8.92 -2.63 21.18
C SER A 56 7.84 -1.66 21.67
N ASP A 57 8.13 -0.37 21.62
CA ASP A 57 7.22 0.69 22.08
C ASP A 57 6.01 0.91 21.16
N ASN A 58 6.09 0.47 19.89
CA ASN A 58 5.04 0.69 18.90
C ASN A 58 4.28 -0.57 18.49
N LYS A 59 4.62 -1.74 19.02
CA LYS A 59 3.98 -3.03 18.65
C LYS A 59 2.44 -2.96 18.62
N GLU A 60 1.82 -2.46 19.67
CA GLU A 60 0.36 -2.32 19.71
C GLU A 60 -0.18 -1.32 18.69
N LYS A 61 0.59 -0.28 18.34
CA LYS A 61 0.19 0.69 17.32
C LYS A 61 0.19 0.06 15.94
N PHE A 62 1.21 -0.77 15.63
CA PHE A 62 1.27 -1.52 14.37
C PHE A 62 0.08 -2.47 14.22
N VAL A 63 -0.21 -3.28 15.24
CA VAL A 63 -1.36 -4.19 15.25
C VAL A 63 -2.68 -3.42 15.05
N ARG A 64 -2.84 -2.28 15.74
CA ARG A 64 -4.01 -1.42 15.54
C ARG A 64 -4.10 -0.85 14.14
N ALA A 65 -2.98 -0.46 13.54
CA ALA A 65 -2.94 0.07 12.17
C ALA A 65 -3.34 -1.00 11.15
N CYS A 66 -2.81 -2.22 11.26
CA CYS A 66 -3.18 -3.34 10.40
C CYS A 66 -4.68 -3.65 10.48
N ARG A 67 -5.24 -3.73 11.69
CA ARG A 67 -6.68 -3.91 11.90
C ARG A 67 -7.49 -2.77 11.29
N ALA A 68 -7.10 -1.52 11.56
CA ALA A 68 -7.79 -0.34 11.04
C ALA A 68 -7.75 -0.27 9.51
N PHE A 69 -6.65 -0.71 8.89
CA PHE A 69 -6.54 -0.85 7.44
C PHE A 69 -7.54 -1.88 6.92
N GLY A 70 -7.57 -3.09 7.49
CA GLY A 70 -8.51 -4.15 7.10
C GLY A 70 -9.98 -3.74 7.21
N GLU A 71 -10.34 -2.87 8.18
CA GLU A 71 -11.68 -2.30 8.31
C GLU A 71 -11.96 -1.16 7.31
N THR A 72 -10.91 -0.46 6.86
CA THR A 72 -11.01 0.74 6.02
C THR A 72 -10.98 0.41 4.54
N PHE A 73 -10.09 -0.49 4.12
CA PHE A 73 -9.88 -0.82 2.72
C PHE A 73 -11.15 -1.29 1.99
N PRO A 74 -11.98 -2.20 2.55
CA PRO A 74 -13.26 -2.56 1.91
C PRO A 74 -14.21 -1.38 1.73
N LYS A 75 -14.14 -0.37 2.61
CA LYS A 75 -14.95 0.85 2.48
C LYS A 75 -14.45 1.74 1.34
N ILE A 76 -13.12 1.78 1.12
CA ILE A 76 -12.54 2.48 -0.04
C ILE A 76 -13.05 1.86 -1.33
N ILE A 77 -12.98 0.53 -1.48
CA ILE A 77 -13.45 -0.18 -2.68
C ILE A 77 -14.94 0.10 -2.93
N ARG A 78 -15.77 -0.01 -1.91
CA ARG A 78 -17.20 0.35 -2.02
C ARG A 78 -17.44 1.80 -2.41
N ALA A 79 -16.62 2.73 -1.89
CA ALA A 79 -16.74 4.14 -2.24
C ALA A 79 -16.35 4.40 -3.71
N ILE A 80 -15.32 3.73 -4.23
CA ILE A 80 -14.94 3.79 -5.65
C ILE A 80 -16.05 3.19 -6.51
N LYS A 81 -16.54 1.99 -6.20
CA LYS A 81 -17.63 1.32 -6.94
C LYS A 81 -18.94 2.10 -6.93
N LYS A 82 -19.22 2.86 -5.88
CA LYS A 82 -20.40 3.75 -5.85
C LYS A 82 -20.34 4.85 -6.93
N VAL A 83 -19.14 5.31 -7.29
CA VAL A 83 -18.93 6.38 -8.29
C VAL A 83 -18.67 5.81 -9.67
N ALA A 84 -17.95 4.71 -9.76
CA ALA A 84 -17.55 4.01 -10.97
C ALA A 84 -17.95 2.52 -10.86
N PRO A 85 -19.24 2.18 -11.00
CA PRO A 85 -19.76 0.82 -10.76
C PRO A 85 -19.15 -0.22 -11.71
N ASP A 86 -18.87 0.16 -12.94
CA ASP A 86 -18.40 -0.73 -14.01
C ASP A 86 -16.87 -0.78 -14.10
N ALA A 87 -16.16 0.11 -13.41
CA ALA A 87 -14.69 0.17 -13.47
C ALA A 87 -14.05 -1.10 -12.86
N VAL A 88 -13.07 -1.64 -13.54
CA VAL A 88 -12.16 -2.64 -12.96
C VAL A 88 -11.26 -1.94 -11.92
N ILE A 89 -11.20 -2.48 -10.71
CA ILE A 89 -10.32 -1.96 -9.67
C ILE A 89 -9.19 -2.95 -9.45
N VAL A 90 -7.94 -2.51 -9.57
CA VAL A 90 -6.76 -3.31 -9.25
C VAL A 90 -5.90 -2.60 -8.21
N VAL A 91 -5.44 -3.33 -7.21
CA VAL A 91 -4.53 -2.83 -6.17
C VAL A 91 -3.28 -3.70 -6.11
N GLY A 92 -2.10 -3.08 -5.97
CA GLY A 92 -0.90 -3.78 -5.56
C GLY A 92 -0.84 -3.84 -4.04
N ASN A 93 -0.66 -5.05 -3.47
CA ASN A 93 -0.40 -5.19 -2.04
C ASN A 93 0.95 -4.53 -1.66
N VAL A 94 1.16 -4.26 -0.37
CA VAL A 94 2.33 -3.52 0.09
C VAL A 94 3.57 -4.40 0.09
N TYR A 95 4.63 -3.97 -0.59
CA TYR A 95 5.95 -4.60 -0.60
C TYR A 95 6.79 -4.16 0.61
N ASN A 96 7.80 -4.98 0.98
CA ASN A 96 8.77 -4.61 2.01
C ASN A 96 9.90 -3.77 1.39
N PRO A 97 10.02 -2.47 1.74
CA PRO A 97 11.04 -1.60 1.15
C PRO A 97 12.47 -1.93 1.63
N CYS A 98 12.62 -2.70 2.70
CA CYS A 98 13.92 -3.11 3.24
C CYS A 98 14.48 -4.37 2.57
N HIS A 99 13.76 -4.96 1.62
CA HIS A 99 14.21 -6.17 0.93
C HIS A 99 15.53 -5.93 0.18
N GLY A 100 16.47 -6.87 0.32
CA GLY A 100 17.78 -6.82 -0.33
C GLY A 100 18.79 -5.84 0.30
N LEU A 101 18.50 -5.30 1.49
CA LEU A 101 19.38 -4.38 2.21
C LEU A 101 19.99 -5.06 3.44
N GLU A 102 21.23 -5.52 3.32
CA GLU A 102 21.96 -6.18 4.41
C GLU A 102 22.04 -5.33 5.69
N SER A 103 22.21 -4.01 5.54
CA SER A 103 22.30 -3.05 6.64
C SER A 103 21.00 -2.90 7.45
N PHE A 104 19.88 -3.47 6.99
CA PHE A 104 18.54 -3.32 7.56
C PHE A 104 17.90 -4.68 7.87
N GLN A 105 18.70 -5.72 8.11
CA GLN A 105 18.19 -7.09 8.31
C GLN A 105 17.22 -7.19 9.50
N GLU A 106 17.48 -6.50 10.60
CA GLU A 106 16.59 -6.50 11.78
C GLU A 106 15.27 -5.76 11.47
N VAL A 107 15.38 -4.58 10.84
CA VAL A 107 14.20 -3.81 10.38
C VAL A 107 13.39 -4.61 9.38
N TYR A 108 14.07 -5.31 8.47
CA TYR A 108 13.44 -6.14 7.44
C TYR A 108 12.47 -7.15 8.05
N GLN A 109 12.90 -7.93 9.04
CA GLN A 109 12.08 -8.99 9.64
C GLN A 109 10.82 -8.43 10.30
N VAL A 110 10.95 -7.29 10.98
CA VAL A 110 9.82 -6.65 11.65
C VAL A 110 8.88 -5.98 10.65
N ALA A 111 9.44 -5.29 9.66
CA ALA A 111 8.65 -4.71 8.57
C ALA A 111 7.88 -5.81 7.82
N ASP A 112 8.55 -6.92 7.53
CA ASP A 112 7.96 -8.07 6.85
C ASP A 112 6.76 -8.63 7.61
N HIS A 113 6.89 -8.82 8.93
CA HIS A 113 5.81 -9.29 9.78
C HIS A 113 4.57 -8.38 9.71
N TYR A 114 4.73 -7.07 9.92
CA TYR A 114 3.58 -6.16 9.92
C TYR A 114 3.04 -5.86 8.53
N ILE A 115 3.87 -5.90 7.49
CA ILE A 115 3.40 -5.79 6.11
C ILE A 115 2.57 -7.02 5.72
N CYS A 116 3.00 -8.24 6.09
CA CYS A 116 2.20 -9.45 5.91
C CYS A 116 0.86 -9.36 6.64
N GLU A 117 0.84 -8.87 7.88
CA GLU A 117 -0.39 -8.67 8.65
C GLU A 117 -1.31 -7.63 8.00
N LEU A 118 -0.76 -6.50 7.54
CA LEU A 118 -1.51 -5.47 6.82
C LEU A 118 -2.06 -6.01 5.50
N ASN A 119 -1.28 -6.78 4.76
CA ASN A 119 -1.66 -7.34 3.46
C ASN A 119 -2.85 -8.31 3.56
N GLN A 120 -3.10 -8.94 4.71
CA GLN A 120 -4.34 -9.68 4.95
C GLN A 120 -5.59 -8.80 4.80
N GLY A 121 -5.47 -7.49 5.00
CA GLY A 121 -6.56 -6.53 4.82
C GLY A 121 -7.04 -6.37 3.37
N TYR A 122 -6.27 -6.83 2.38
CA TYR A 122 -6.72 -6.88 0.98
C TYR A 122 -7.47 -8.16 0.63
N GLU A 123 -7.31 -9.22 1.45
CA GLU A 123 -7.87 -10.53 1.17
C GLU A 123 -9.40 -10.53 1.29
N ASN A 124 -10.04 -11.30 0.40
CA ASN A 124 -11.49 -11.51 0.42
C ASN A 124 -12.35 -10.23 0.33
N VAL A 125 -11.77 -9.12 -0.16
CA VAL A 125 -12.54 -7.91 -0.45
C VAL A 125 -13.17 -8.08 -1.83
N PRO A 126 -14.51 -7.96 -1.96
CA PRO A 126 -15.17 -8.08 -3.26
C PRO A 126 -14.87 -6.89 -4.16
N ASP A 127 -15.05 -7.11 -5.46
CA ASP A 127 -14.96 -6.07 -6.50
C ASP A 127 -13.58 -5.41 -6.67
N VAL A 128 -12.50 -6.10 -6.26
CA VAL A 128 -11.12 -5.65 -6.43
C VAL A 128 -10.20 -6.81 -6.78
N LEU A 129 -9.32 -6.58 -7.75
CA LEU A 129 -8.23 -7.49 -8.11
C LEU A 129 -6.99 -7.12 -7.28
N VAL A 130 -6.42 -8.08 -6.58
CA VAL A 130 -5.20 -7.88 -5.77
C VAL A 130 -4.01 -8.47 -6.50
N ALA A 131 -3.11 -7.60 -6.96
CA ALA A 131 -1.83 -7.98 -7.56
C ALA A 131 -0.79 -8.22 -6.46
N ASP A 132 -0.12 -9.36 -6.48
CA ASP A 132 0.86 -9.76 -5.46
C ASP A 132 2.24 -9.11 -5.73
N VAL A 133 2.33 -7.83 -5.45
CA VAL A 133 3.57 -7.05 -5.52
C VAL A 133 4.52 -7.44 -4.41
N PHE A 134 3.99 -7.81 -3.22
CA PHE A 134 4.80 -8.22 -2.08
C PHE A 134 5.71 -9.40 -2.43
N SER A 135 5.14 -10.49 -2.94
CA SER A 135 5.90 -11.69 -3.31
C SER A 135 6.86 -11.42 -4.48
N ALA A 136 6.46 -10.58 -5.44
CA ALA A 136 7.32 -10.22 -6.57
C ALA A 136 8.58 -9.46 -6.12
N PHE A 137 8.45 -8.56 -5.13
CA PHE A 137 9.60 -7.86 -4.54
C PHE A 137 10.43 -8.80 -3.67
N HIS A 138 9.78 -9.63 -2.84
CA HIS A 138 10.45 -10.58 -1.94
C HIS A 138 11.27 -11.63 -2.71
N GLY A 139 10.78 -12.11 -3.84
CA GLY A 139 11.46 -13.10 -4.69
C GLY A 139 12.52 -12.52 -5.62
N SER A 140 12.66 -11.19 -5.70
CA SER A 140 13.61 -10.56 -6.61
C SER A 140 15.02 -10.47 -5.99
N HIS A 141 16.03 -10.71 -6.82
CA HIS A 141 17.43 -10.42 -6.50
C HIS A 141 17.87 -9.03 -6.97
N GLU A 142 16.98 -8.30 -7.62
CA GLU A 142 17.24 -6.93 -8.11
C GLU A 142 16.98 -5.90 -7.01
N LYS A 143 17.68 -4.77 -7.07
CA LYS A 143 17.36 -3.61 -6.24
C LYS A 143 16.13 -2.91 -6.82
N LEU A 144 14.99 -3.01 -6.14
CA LEU A 144 13.70 -2.50 -6.61
C LEU A 144 13.27 -1.18 -5.96
N VAL A 145 13.96 -0.75 -4.91
CA VAL A 145 13.65 0.47 -4.15
C VAL A 145 14.85 1.41 -4.17
N ASN A 146 14.59 2.70 -4.03
CA ASN A 146 15.63 3.72 -4.03
C ASN A 146 16.55 3.58 -2.80
N MET A 147 15.98 3.50 -1.61
CA MET A 147 16.67 3.44 -0.32
C MET A 147 17.89 4.36 -0.21
N ALA A 148 17.82 5.49 -0.87
CA ALA A 148 18.84 6.52 -0.73
C ALA A 148 18.70 7.16 0.66
N ILE A 149 19.69 6.94 1.53
CA ILE A 149 19.79 7.69 2.78
C ILE A 149 20.26 9.11 2.41
N ARG A 150 19.32 10.02 2.30
CA ARG A 150 19.63 11.46 2.21
C ARG A 150 19.63 12.03 3.61
N LYS A 151 20.79 12.41 4.09
CA LYS A 151 21.12 13.05 5.37
C LYS A 151 20.23 12.74 6.60
N ASP A 152 18.91 12.60 6.47
CA ASP A 152 17.94 12.31 7.55
C ASP A 152 16.66 11.65 7.05
N ALA A 153 16.62 11.12 5.82
CA ALA A 153 15.42 10.49 5.28
C ALA A 153 15.76 9.25 4.43
N ILE A 154 15.02 8.18 4.67
CA ILE A 154 15.03 6.97 3.84
C ILE A 154 14.00 7.16 2.73
N ASP A 155 14.38 6.88 1.48
CA ASP A 155 13.45 6.87 0.35
C ASP A 155 12.96 5.43 0.08
N PRO A 156 11.81 5.02 0.62
CA PRO A 156 11.27 3.68 0.49
C PRO A 156 10.54 3.46 -0.84
N HIS A 157 10.53 4.45 -1.73
CA HIS A 157 9.78 4.36 -2.98
C HIS A 157 10.46 3.43 -3.99
N PRO A 158 9.68 2.77 -4.86
CA PRO A 158 10.22 1.95 -5.93
C PRO A 158 11.12 2.79 -6.85
N ASN A 159 12.20 2.20 -7.33
CA ASN A 159 12.95 2.75 -8.46
C ASN A 159 12.23 2.42 -9.79
N ALA A 160 12.83 2.78 -10.94
CA ALA A 160 12.21 2.52 -12.25
C ALA A 160 11.85 1.04 -12.44
N ARG A 161 12.76 0.12 -12.07
CA ARG A 161 12.52 -1.32 -12.20
C ARG A 161 11.42 -1.82 -11.25
N GLY A 162 11.38 -1.27 -10.02
CA GLY A 162 10.30 -1.57 -9.07
C GLY A 162 8.93 -1.12 -9.59
N HIS A 163 8.86 0.05 -10.23
CA HIS A 163 7.61 0.50 -10.86
C HIS A 163 7.20 -0.38 -12.05
N GLU A 164 8.15 -0.87 -12.86
CA GLU A 164 7.88 -1.82 -13.94
C GLU A 164 7.24 -3.11 -13.38
N ILE A 165 7.85 -3.70 -12.35
CA ILE A 165 7.32 -4.93 -11.70
C ILE A 165 5.92 -4.71 -11.14
N ILE A 166 5.66 -3.57 -10.49
CA ILE A 166 4.31 -3.24 -9.99
C ILE A 166 3.31 -3.21 -11.16
N ALA A 167 3.67 -2.54 -12.26
CA ALA A 167 2.81 -2.46 -13.42
C ALA A 167 2.59 -3.82 -14.08
N GLU A 168 3.64 -4.64 -14.23
CA GLU A 168 3.57 -6.01 -14.75
C GLU A 168 2.58 -6.86 -13.92
N LYS A 169 2.71 -6.84 -12.58
CA LYS A 169 1.81 -7.61 -11.68
C LYS A 169 0.36 -7.15 -11.73
N MET A 170 0.12 -5.84 -11.84
CA MET A 170 -1.23 -5.32 -12.01
C MET A 170 -1.84 -5.73 -13.36
N LEU A 171 -1.06 -5.67 -14.45
CA LEU A 171 -1.51 -6.08 -15.78
C LEU A 171 -1.79 -7.59 -15.86
N GLU A 172 -0.89 -8.43 -15.31
CA GLU A 172 -1.13 -9.88 -15.21
C GLU A 172 -2.47 -10.17 -14.54
N LYS A 173 -2.75 -9.47 -13.42
CA LYS A 173 -3.98 -9.70 -12.67
C LYS A 173 -5.25 -9.26 -13.43
N ILE A 174 -5.17 -8.19 -14.21
CA ILE A 174 -6.28 -7.75 -15.08
C ILE A 174 -6.53 -8.79 -16.18
N GLN A 175 -5.46 -9.30 -16.81
CA GLN A 175 -5.58 -10.28 -17.89
C GLN A 175 -6.13 -11.65 -17.42
N GLU A 176 -5.85 -12.05 -16.19
CA GLU A 176 -6.43 -13.26 -15.59
C GLU A 176 -7.95 -13.17 -15.44
N GLU A 177 -8.50 -11.99 -15.18
CA GLU A 177 -9.94 -11.78 -15.02
C GLU A 177 -10.70 -11.77 -16.35
N GLU A 178 -10.02 -11.46 -17.46
CA GLU A 178 -10.61 -11.43 -18.80
C GLU A 178 -10.68 -12.83 -19.44
N THR A 179 -10.10 -13.86 -18.84
CA THR A 179 -10.02 -15.25 -19.36
C THR A 179 -10.95 -16.18 -18.64
#